data_6305450a7ceb4864816b49b7a4ffe6ef
#
_entry.id   6305450a7ceb4864816b49b7a4ffe6ef
#
_cell.length_a   1.000
_cell.length_b   1.000
_cell.length_c   1.000
_cell.angle_alpha   90.00
_cell.angle_beta   90.00
_cell.angle_gamma   90.00
#
_symmetry.space_group_name_H-M   'P 1'
#
loop_
_entity.id
_entity.type
_entity.pdbx_description
1 polymer ?
#
loop_
_entity_poly.entity_id
_entity_poly.type
_entity_poly.pdbx_seq_one_letter_code
_entity_poly.pdbx_strand_id
1 'polypeptide(L)'
;FATQLDFVIEQETLTAIGRNASRINIITKERINTELMKIMASARPSIGWHLLQTTGLLQHIMPELEALSGVETMEGKGHKDNFAHTLQVLDNVAARSENVWLRWAALMHDIAKPATKHYVPKFGWTFHNHNFIGEKMVPRIFARMKLPLNENMKYVAKLVGLHMRPQSVGEEGV
;
A
#
# COMPACT_ATOMS: atom_id res chain seq x y z
N PHE A 1 -14.28 16.01 -10.33
CA PHE A 1 -14.59 17.16 -9.49
C PHE A 1 -15.44 16.78 -8.29
N ALA A 2 -16.56 16.09 -8.50
CA ALA A 2 -17.39 15.57 -7.40
C ALA A 2 -16.57 14.64 -6.48
N THR A 3 -15.69 13.85 -7.04
CA THR A 3 -14.78 12.97 -6.28
C THR A 3 -13.83 13.78 -5.40
N GLN A 4 -13.35 14.91 -5.88
CA GLN A 4 -12.49 15.80 -5.09
C GLN A 4 -13.24 16.47 -3.94
N LEU A 5 -14.50 16.85 -4.18
CA LEU A 5 -15.33 17.48 -3.15
C LEU A 5 -15.71 16.49 -2.06
N ASP A 6 -16.12 15.28 -2.43
CA ASP A 6 -16.38 14.20 -1.49
C ASP A 6 -15.13 13.86 -0.69
N PHE A 7 -13.97 13.91 -1.34
CA PHE A 7 -12.69 13.66 -0.72
C PHE A 7 -12.35 14.73 0.34
N VAL A 8 -12.64 15.99 0.10
CA VAL A 8 -12.42 17.08 1.05
C VAL A 8 -13.30 16.89 2.29
N ILE A 9 -14.57 16.51 2.11
CA ILE A 9 -15.50 16.23 3.20
C ILE A 9 -15.01 15.05 4.03
N GLU A 10 -14.57 13.98 3.39
CA GLU A 10 -14.00 12.82 4.07
C GLU A 10 -12.70 13.15 4.79
N GLN A 11 -11.89 14.04 4.24
CA GLN A 11 -10.67 14.53 4.87
C GLN A 11 -10.96 15.19 6.21
N GLU A 12 -11.97 16.03 6.30
CA GLU A 12 -12.38 16.63 7.56
C GLU A 12 -12.84 15.58 8.57
N THR A 13 -13.61 14.60 8.12
CA THR A 13 -14.06 13.48 8.93
C THR A 13 -12.87 12.65 9.42
N LEU A 14 -11.94 12.32 8.52
CA LEU A 14 -10.74 11.56 8.88
C LEU A 14 -9.84 12.34 9.85
N THR A 15 -9.73 13.66 9.71
CA THR A 15 -8.97 14.50 10.63
C THR A 15 -9.60 14.49 12.01
N ALA A 16 -10.92 14.57 12.09
CA ALA A 16 -11.65 14.47 13.35
C ALA A 16 -11.47 13.10 14.01
N ILE A 17 -11.50 12.03 13.22
CA ILE A 17 -11.25 10.65 13.67
C ILE A 17 -9.77 10.48 14.07
N GLY A 18 -8.85 11.09 13.34
CA GLY A 18 -7.42 11.01 13.62
C GLY A 18 -7.04 11.53 15.01
N ARG A 19 -7.79 12.51 15.54
CA ARG A 19 -7.61 12.99 16.90
C ARG A 19 -7.92 11.91 17.95
N ASN A 20 -8.68 10.90 17.57
CA ASN A 20 -9.05 9.76 18.39
C ASN A 20 -8.70 8.45 17.67
N ALA A 21 -7.50 8.38 17.08
CA ALA A 21 -7.07 7.26 16.21
C ALA A 21 -7.24 5.88 16.88
N SER A 22 -7.06 5.80 18.20
CA SER A 22 -7.25 4.55 18.94
C SER A 22 -8.70 4.06 18.91
N ARG A 23 -9.66 4.92 18.65
CA ARG A 23 -11.07 4.56 18.57
C ARG A 23 -11.48 3.95 17.23
N ILE A 24 -10.59 3.93 16.25
CA ILE A 24 -10.89 3.30 14.94
C ILE A 24 -11.24 1.82 15.10
N ASN A 25 -10.77 1.17 16.15
CA ASN A 25 -11.12 -0.22 16.47
C ASN A 25 -12.61 -0.42 16.78
N ILE A 26 -13.34 0.66 17.06
CA ILE A 26 -14.79 0.64 17.29
C ILE A 26 -15.55 0.61 15.96
N ILE A 27 -14.94 1.15 14.90
CA ILE A 27 -15.54 1.17 13.55
C ILE A 27 -15.40 -0.22 12.94
N THR A 28 -16.47 -0.74 12.34
CA THR A 28 -16.45 -2.06 11.72
C THR A 28 -15.48 -2.08 10.54
N LYS A 29 -14.82 -3.22 10.36
CA LYS A 29 -13.88 -3.41 9.23
C LYS A 29 -14.57 -3.30 7.88
N GLU A 30 -15.83 -3.70 7.79
CA GLU A 30 -16.64 -3.58 6.58
C GLU A 30 -16.83 -2.11 6.20
N ARG A 31 -17.04 -1.25 7.17
CA ARG A 31 -17.20 0.18 6.94
C ARG A 31 -15.89 0.83 6.51
N ILE A 32 -14.80 0.43 7.14
CA ILE A 32 -13.45 0.85 6.73
C ILE A 32 -13.20 0.44 5.27
N ASN A 33 -13.51 -0.80 4.91
CA ASN A 33 -13.35 -1.29 3.56
C ASN A 33 -14.15 -0.50 2.53
N THR A 34 -15.37 -0.09 2.87
CA THR A 34 -16.19 0.75 1.99
C THR A 34 -15.44 2.05 1.67
N GLU A 35 -14.85 2.68 2.66
CA GLU A 35 -14.08 3.91 2.46
C GLU A 35 -12.79 3.65 1.68
N LEU A 36 -12.08 2.56 1.98
CA LEU A 36 -10.86 2.19 1.25
C LEU A 36 -11.14 1.92 -0.21
N MET A 37 -12.26 1.27 -0.54
CA MET A 37 -12.66 1.01 -1.93
C MET A 37 -12.96 2.31 -2.67
N LYS A 38 -13.54 3.29 -2.01
CA LYS A 38 -13.73 4.63 -2.60
C LYS A 38 -12.39 5.30 -2.90
N ILE A 39 -11.45 5.24 -1.98
CA ILE A 39 -10.10 5.76 -2.19
C ILE A 39 -9.46 5.07 -3.39
N MET A 40 -9.52 3.75 -3.44
CA MET A 40 -8.92 2.97 -4.53
C MET A 40 -9.57 3.20 -5.88
N ALA A 41 -10.85 3.57 -5.93
CA ALA A 41 -11.56 3.87 -7.15
C ALA A 41 -11.37 5.32 -7.63
N SER A 42 -10.77 6.17 -6.80
CA SER A 42 -10.58 7.59 -7.13
C SER A 42 -9.51 7.79 -8.21
N ALA A 43 -9.46 8.99 -8.78
CA ALA A 43 -8.49 9.34 -9.82
C ALA A 43 -7.04 9.33 -9.31
N ARG A 44 -6.84 9.72 -8.06
CA ARG A 44 -5.52 9.75 -7.42
C ARG A 44 -5.59 9.11 -6.04
N PRO A 45 -5.57 7.78 -5.96
CA PRO A 45 -5.70 7.09 -4.69
C PRO A 45 -4.58 7.38 -3.69
N SER A 46 -3.40 7.83 -4.15
CA SER A 46 -2.31 8.22 -3.26
C SER A 46 -2.71 9.28 -2.24
N ILE A 47 -3.59 10.20 -2.61
CA ILE A 47 -4.04 11.28 -1.72
C ILE A 47 -4.73 10.69 -0.49
N GLY A 48 -5.62 9.71 -0.68
CA GLY A 48 -6.32 9.06 0.42
C GLY A 48 -5.38 8.28 1.33
N TRP A 49 -4.47 7.52 0.77
CA TRP A 49 -3.50 6.76 1.56
C TRP A 49 -2.54 7.66 2.31
N HIS A 50 -2.10 8.75 1.70
CA HIS A 50 -1.25 9.73 2.37
C HIS A 50 -1.96 10.38 3.56
N LEU A 51 -3.25 10.70 3.41
CA LEU A 51 -4.06 11.21 4.51
C LEU A 51 -4.20 10.21 5.66
N LEU A 52 -4.41 8.94 5.34
CA LEU A 52 -4.47 7.90 6.37
C LEU A 52 -3.16 7.82 7.16
N GLN A 53 -2.03 8.00 6.48
CA GLN A 53 -0.74 8.04 7.15
C GLN A 53 -0.60 9.27 8.06
N THR A 54 -0.88 10.45 7.54
CA THR A 54 -0.68 11.71 8.27
C THR A 54 -1.62 11.86 9.47
N THR A 55 -2.80 11.27 9.42
CA THR A 55 -3.75 11.27 10.54
C THR A 55 -3.47 10.20 11.59
N GLY A 56 -2.51 9.30 11.34
CA GLY A 56 -2.20 8.19 12.24
C GLY A 56 -3.16 7.02 12.13
N LEU A 57 -4.09 7.05 11.19
CA LEU A 57 -5.06 5.95 11.02
C LEU A 57 -4.44 4.73 10.33
N LEU A 58 -3.47 4.94 9.45
CA LEU A 58 -2.90 3.86 8.64
C LEU A 58 -2.30 2.75 9.49
N GLN A 59 -1.62 3.09 10.58
CA GLN A 59 -1.01 2.11 11.49
C GLN A 59 -2.05 1.17 12.12
N HIS A 60 -3.29 1.60 12.26
CA HIS A 60 -4.38 0.79 12.80
C HIS A 60 -5.10 -0.01 11.72
N ILE A 61 -5.13 0.51 10.49
CA ILE A 61 -5.82 -0.12 9.36
C ILE A 61 -4.91 -1.15 8.68
N MET A 62 -3.70 -0.74 8.34
CA MET A 62 -2.77 -1.56 7.58
C MET A 62 -1.33 -1.26 8.00
N PRO A 63 -0.92 -1.79 9.17
CA PRO A 63 0.41 -1.52 9.71
C PRO A 63 1.54 -1.97 8.77
N GLU A 64 1.31 -2.97 7.95
CA GLU A 64 2.29 -3.42 6.96
C GLU A 64 2.61 -2.33 5.93
N LEU A 65 1.62 -1.56 5.52
CA LEU A 65 1.81 -0.45 4.59
C LEU A 65 2.51 0.72 5.28
N GLU A 66 2.14 1.03 6.51
CA GLU A 66 2.82 2.06 7.31
C GLU A 66 4.31 1.74 7.47
N ALA A 67 4.65 0.47 7.63
CA ALA A 67 6.03 0.02 7.81
C ALA A 67 6.92 0.28 6.57
N LEU A 68 6.33 0.57 5.41
CA LEU A 68 7.07 0.93 4.21
C LEU A 68 7.66 2.33 4.27
N SER A 69 7.15 3.20 5.13
CA SER A 69 7.59 4.59 5.21
C SER A 69 8.95 4.72 5.92
N GLY A 70 9.68 5.77 5.56
CA GLY A 70 10.96 6.09 6.15
C GLY A 70 12.14 5.55 5.37
N VAL A 71 13.31 6.07 5.72
CA VAL A 71 14.58 5.68 5.11
C VAL A 71 15.60 5.46 6.22
N GLU A 72 16.23 4.30 6.23
CA GLU A 72 17.37 4.04 7.10
C GLU A 72 18.66 4.24 6.32
N THR A 73 19.70 4.72 6.99
CA THR A 73 21.01 4.93 6.37
C THR A 73 22.07 4.15 7.14
N MET A 74 22.88 3.38 6.41
CA MET A 74 24.03 2.68 6.96
C MET A 74 25.20 2.86 5.99
N GLU A 75 26.37 3.17 6.53
CA GLU A 75 27.59 3.43 5.73
C GLU A 75 27.37 4.54 4.67
N GLY A 76 26.53 5.54 4.98
CA GLY A 76 26.16 6.58 4.04
C GLY A 76 25.21 6.16 2.93
N LYS A 77 24.74 4.92 2.93
CA LYS A 77 23.82 4.39 1.94
C LYS A 77 22.41 4.30 2.53
N GLY A 78 21.48 5.04 1.92
CA GLY A 78 20.07 4.95 2.23
C GLY A 78 19.33 4.06 1.24
N HIS A 79 18.13 3.64 1.59
CA HIS A 79 17.19 3.06 0.65
C HIS A 79 16.09 4.08 0.36
N LYS A 80 15.36 3.90 -0.74
CA LYS A 80 14.25 4.79 -1.07
C LYS A 80 13.12 4.63 -0.05
N ASP A 81 12.32 5.68 0.11
CA ASP A 81 11.08 5.60 0.88
C ASP A 81 10.09 4.74 0.09
N ASN A 82 9.89 3.51 0.55
CA ASN A 82 9.06 2.54 -0.15
C ASN A 82 7.58 2.91 -0.11
N PHE A 83 7.14 3.65 0.90
CA PHE A 83 5.77 4.13 0.96
C PHE A 83 5.49 5.17 -0.14
N ALA A 84 6.36 6.18 -0.26
CA ALA A 84 6.23 7.20 -1.30
C ALA A 84 6.30 6.58 -2.70
N HIS A 85 7.23 5.64 -2.91
CA HIS A 85 7.34 4.92 -4.16
C HIS A 85 6.07 4.11 -4.49
N THR A 86 5.54 3.42 -3.50
CA THR A 86 4.31 2.63 -3.65
C THR A 86 3.12 3.51 -4.06
N LEU A 87 2.98 4.67 -3.43
CA LEU A 87 1.90 5.60 -3.80
C LEU A 87 2.07 6.16 -5.21
N GLN A 88 3.31 6.40 -5.64
CA GLN A 88 3.58 6.82 -7.02
C GLN A 88 3.19 5.73 -8.02
N VAL A 89 3.57 4.48 -7.76
CA VAL A 89 3.20 3.33 -8.61
C VAL A 89 1.68 3.18 -8.65
N LEU A 90 1.03 3.31 -7.51
CA LEU A 90 -0.43 3.24 -7.42
C LEU A 90 -1.11 4.27 -8.33
N ASP A 91 -0.68 5.52 -8.27
CA ASP A 91 -1.23 6.58 -9.12
C ASP A 91 -0.95 6.33 -10.61
N ASN A 92 0.22 5.80 -10.94
CA ASN A 92 0.56 5.45 -12.32
C ASN A 92 -0.38 4.36 -12.86
N VAL A 93 -0.69 3.37 -12.05
CA VAL A 93 -1.65 2.31 -12.41
C VAL A 93 -3.05 2.89 -12.52
N ALA A 94 -3.45 3.74 -11.57
CA ALA A 94 -4.77 4.37 -11.59
C ALA A 94 -5.01 5.24 -12.82
N ALA A 95 -3.95 5.88 -13.33
CA ALA A 95 -4.05 6.69 -14.56
C ALA A 95 -4.27 5.83 -15.81
N ARG A 96 -3.98 4.54 -15.76
CA ARG A 96 -4.02 3.64 -16.92
C ARG A 96 -5.10 2.57 -16.84
N SER A 97 -5.64 2.30 -15.66
CA SER A 97 -6.60 1.22 -15.46
C SER A 97 -7.61 1.56 -14.38
N GLU A 98 -8.86 1.24 -14.64
CA GLU A 98 -9.94 1.33 -13.66
C GLU A 98 -10.10 0.05 -12.83
N ASN A 99 -9.31 -0.99 -13.13
CA ASN A 99 -9.37 -2.24 -12.40
C ASN A 99 -8.86 -2.05 -10.96
N VAL A 100 -9.78 -2.03 -10.03
CA VAL A 100 -9.48 -1.79 -8.61
C VAL A 100 -8.54 -2.85 -8.02
N TRP A 101 -8.64 -4.08 -8.48
CA TRP A 101 -7.79 -5.16 -7.96
C TRP A 101 -6.36 -5.07 -8.48
N LEU A 102 -6.17 -4.55 -9.70
CA LEU A 102 -4.86 -4.20 -10.19
C LEU A 102 -4.24 -3.07 -9.35
N ARG A 103 -5.05 -2.10 -8.96
CA ARG A 103 -4.61 -1.02 -8.07
C ARG A 103 -4.22 -1.56 -6.68
N TRP A 104 -4.99 -2.52 -6.14
CA TRP A 104 -4.61 -3.21 -4.89
C TRP A 104 -3.28 -3.94 -5.01
N ALA A 105 -3.04 -4.59 -6.15
CA ALA A 105 -1.75 -5.25 -6.40
C ALA A 105 -0.60 -4.23 -6.42
N ALA A 106 -0.81 -3.07 -7.05
CA ALA A 106 0.16 -1.99 -7.05
C ALA A 106 0.47 -1.50 -5.63
N LEU A 107 -0.57 -1.34 -4.81
CA LEU A 107 -0.42 -0.93 -3.41
C LEU A 107 0.39 -1.94 -2.60
N MET A 108 0.25 -3.22 -2.87
CA MET A 108 0.82 -4.30 -2.07
C MET A 108 2.09 -4.90 -2.67
N HIS A 109 2.55 -4.43 -3.84
CA HIS A 109 3.65 -5.07 -4.54
C HIS A 109 4.96 -5.13 -3.74
N ASP A 110 5.23 -4.14 -2.91
CA ASP A 110 6.43 -4.07 -2.07
C ASP A 110 6.15 -4.31 -0.57
N ILE A 111 4.97 -4.85 -0.25
CA ILE A 111 4.49 -4.97 1.15
C ILE A 111 5.44 -5.75 2.06
N ALA A 112 6.21 -6.66 1.52
CA ALA A 112 7.14 -7.50 2.28
C ALA A 112 8.55 -6.90 2.40
N LYS A 113 8.81 -5.74 1.84
CA LYS A 113 10.15 -5.13 1.93
C LYS A 113 10.61 -4.91 3.37
N PRO A 114 9.79 -4.40 4.30
CA PRO A 114 10.23 -4.27 5.69
C PRO A 114 10.62 -5.60 6.33
N ALA A 115 9.90 -6.68 6.02
CA ALA A 115 10.15 -8.00 6.58
C ALA A 115 11.39 -8.67 6.00
N THR A 116 11.82 -8.27 4.80
CA THR A 116 12.96 -8.85 4.08
C THR A 116 14.16 -7.91 4.00
N LYS A 117 14.03 -6.73 4.56
CA LYS A 117 15.10 -5.72 4.53
C LYS A 117 16.33 -6.20 5.27
N HIS A 118 17.46 -6.16 4.59
CA HIS A 118 18.76 -6.54 5.15
C HIS A 118 19.85 -5.65 4.56
N TYR A 119 20.78 -5.20 5.41
CA TYR A 119 21.92 -4.44 4.94
C TYR A 119 23.14 -5.34 4.84
N VAL A 120 23.73 -5.41 3.65
CA VAL A 120 24.98 -6.16 3.41
C VAL A 120 26.12 -5.16 3.43
N PRO A 121 27.10 -5.27 4.37
CA PRO A 121 28.22 -4.34 4.45
C PRO A 121 28.93 -4.21 3.12
N LYS A 122 29.23 -2.96 2.71
CA LYS A 122 29.87 -2.57 1.45
C LYS A 122 29.02 -2.74 0.20
N PHE A 123 27.92 -3.53 0.25
CA PHE A 123 27.00 -3.69 -0.87
C PHE A 123 25.80 -2.77 -0.79
N GLY A 124 25.19 -2.68 0.39
CA GLY A 124 24.00 -1.86 0.62
C GLY A 124 22.77 -2.70 0.99
N TRP A 125 21.62 -2.10 0.78
CA TRP A 125 20.32 -2.68 1.18
C TRP A 125 19.86 -3.76 0.20
N THR A 126 19.33 -4.85 0.75
CA THR A 126 18.74 -5.95 -0.04
C THR A 126 17.36 -6.28 0.51
N PHE A 127 16.51 -6.85 -0.37
CA PHE A 127 15.13 -7.22 -0.07
C PHE A 127 14.82 -8.56 -0.73
N HIS A 128 15.63 -9.57 -0.44
CA HIS A 128 15.54 -10.87 -1.09
C HIS A 128 14.18 -11.54 -0.88
N ASN A 129 13.59 -12.02 -1.96
CA ASN A 129 12.31 -12.73 -1.96
C ASN A 129 11.13 -11.91 -1.45
N HIS A 130 11.20 -10.57 -1.47
CA HIS A 130 10.09 -9.75 -0.99
C HIS A 130 8.80 -9.98 -1.80
N ASN A 131 8.93 -10.27 -3.10
CA ASN A 131 7.78 -10.60 -3.93
C ASN A 131 7.10 -11.90 -3.48
N PHE A 132 7.90 -12.92 -3.17
CA PHE A 132 7.41 -14.23 -2.75
C PHE A 132 6.72 -14.16 -1.39
N ILE A 133 7.34 -13.47 -0.45
CA ILE A 133 6.78 -13.29 0.90
C ILE A 133 5.56 -12.37 0.83
N GLY A 134 5.59 -11.34 -0.01
CA GLY A 134 4.44 -10.46 -0.24
C GLY A 134 3.23 -11.22 -0.76
N GLU A 135 3.43 -12.14 -1.69
CA GLU A 135 2.36 -13.00 -2.19
C GLU A 135 1.66 -13.76 -1.06
N LYS A 136 2.43 -14.28 -0.11
CA LYS A 136 1.90 -14.99 1.05
C LYS A 136 1.22 -14.07 2.06
N MET A 137 1.62 -12.80 2.11
CA MET A 137 1.02 -11.83 3.02
C MET A 137 -0.37 -11.39 2.57
N VAL A 138 -0.65 -11.38 1.27
CA VAL A 138 -1.92 -10.89 0.71
C VAL A 138 -3.13 -11.59 1.32
N PRO A 139 -3.22 -12.93 1.37
CA PRO A 139 -4.38 -13.59 1.99
C PRO A 139 -4.58 -13.23 3.46
N ARG A 140 -3.49 -13.09 4.20
CA ARG A 140 -3.55 -12.75 5.62
C ARG A 140 -4.08 -11.33 5.83
N ILE A 141 -3.62 -10.39 5.02
CA ILE A 141 -4.05 -9.00 5.09
C ILE A 141 -5.52 -8.90 4.68
N PHE A 142 -5.91 -9.56 3.59
CA PHE A 142 -7.30 -9.58 3.13
C PHE A 142 -8.24 -10.17 4.19
N ALA A 143 -7.84 -11.29 4.83
CA ALA A 143 -8.63 -11.91 5.88
C ALA A 143 -8.80 -10.99 7.09
N ARG A 144 -7.70 -10.38 7.56
CA ARG A 144 -7.73 -9.47 8.69
C ARG A 144 -8.59 -8.24 8.42
N MET A 145 -8.50 -7.68 7.23
CA MET A 145 -9.25 -6.50 6.82
C MET A 145 -10.67 -6.83 6.35
N LYS A 146 -11.04 -8.10 6.30
CA LYS A 146 -12.31 -8.57 5.76
C LYS A 146 -12.57 -8.13 4.33
N LEU A 147 -11.51 -8.09 3.54
CA LEU A 147 -11.61 -8.00 2.09
C LEU A 147 -12.01 -9.36 1.51
N PRO A 148 -12.56 -9.41 0.30
CA PRO A 148 -13.05 -10.69 -0.24
C PRO A 148 -11.94 -11.72 -0.42
N LEU A 149 -12.18 -12.95 0.02
CA LEU A 149 -11.26 -14.09 -0.07
C LEU A 149 -11.64 -14.95 -1.28
N ASN A 150 -11.64 -14.37 -2.47
CA ASN A 150 -12.11 -15.00 -3.69
C ASN A 150 -11.05 -14.88 -4.81
N GLU A 151 -11.47 -15.02 -6.05
CA GLU A 151 -10.58 -14.91 -7.21
C GLU A 151 -9.86 -13.56 -7.29
N ASN A 152 -10.47 -12.48 -6.78
CA ASN A 152 -9.84 -11.18 -6.75
C ASN A 152 -8.63 -11.16 -5.82
N MET A 153 -8.74 -11.81 -4.66
CA MET A 153 -7.60 -11.97 -3.76
C MET A 153 -6.48 -12.78 -4.42
N LYS A 154 -6.81 -13.88 -5.08
CA LYS A 154 -5.84 -14.71 -5.78
C LYS A 154 -5.14 -13.93 -6.90
N TYR A 155 -5.88 -13.10 -7.61
CA TYR A 155 -5.36 -12.22 -8.64
C TYR A 155 -4.34 -11.23 -8.06
N VAL A 156 -4.68 -10.57 -6.97
CA VAL A 156 -3.77 -9.64 -6.29
C VAL A 156 -2.51 -10.35 -5.80
N ALA A 157 -2.67 -11.49 -5.13
CA ALA A 157 -1.54 -12.27 -4.62
C ALA A 157 -0.60 -12.69 -5.74
N LYS A 158 -1.14 -13.19 -6.84
CA LYS A 158 -0.35 -13.61 -7.99
C LYS A 158 0.43 -12.47 -8.61
N LEU A 159 -0.19 -11.30 -8.76
CA LEU A 159 0.51 -10.13 -9.29
C LEU A 159 1.63 -9.65 -8.37
N VAL A 160 1.42 -9.67 -7.06
CA VAL A 160 2.46 -9.33 -6.09
C VAL A 160 3.63 -10.30 -6.22
N GLY A 161 3.36 -11.59 -6.34
CA GLY A 161 4.40 -12.62 -6.50
C GLY A 161 5.19 -12.49 -7.80
N LEU A 162 4.58 -11.95 -8.85
CA LEU A 162 5.17 -11.87 -10.19
C LEU A 162 5.81 -10.52 -10.51
N HIS A 163 5.63 -9.49 -9.68
CA HIS A 163 6.00 -8.12 -10.06
C HIS A 163 7.48 -7.94 -10.39
N MET A 164 8.37 -8.73 -9.80
CA MET A 164 9.81 -8.64 -10.09
C MET A 164 10.16 -9.00 -11.52
N ARG A 165 9.41 -9.91 -12.13
CA ARG A 165 9.67 -10.33 -13.52
C ARG A 165 9.37 -9.21 -14.52
N PRO A 166 8.20 -8.54 -14.46
CA PRO A 166 7.95 -7.40 -15.32
C PRO A 166 8.91 -6.25 -15.06
N GLN A 167 9.31 -6.02 -13.82
CA GLN A 167 10.28 -4.98 -13.48
C GLN A 167 11.65 -5.26 -14.06
N SER A 168 12.14 -6.50 -13.94
CA SER A 168 13.43 -6.87 -14.50
C SER A 168 13.47 -6.66 -16.01
N VAL A 169 12.41 -7.06 -16.69
CA VAL A 169 12.28 -6.86 -18.15
C VAL A 169 12.11 -5.38 -18.46
N GLY A 170 11.32 -4.66 -17.66
CA GLY A 170 11.08 -3.24 -17.86
C GLY A 170 12.31 -2.37 -17.60
N GLU A 171 13.08 -2.71 -16.59
CA GLU A 171 14.33 -2.00 -16.28
C GLU A 171 15.40 -2.22 -17.36
N GLU A 172 15.43 -3.40 -17.92
CA GLU A 172 16.29 -3.69 -19.06
C GLU A 172 15.81 -3.00 -20.33
N GLY A 173 14.53 -2.74 -20.44
CA GLY A 173 13.90 -2.07 -21.57
C GLY A 173 13.67 -0.58 -21.39
N VAL A 174 13.96 -0.07 -20.21
CA VAL A 174 13.82 1.34 -19.87
C VAL A 174 15.22 1.93 -19.64
#